data_2192a839b97f866bf00ca0fdf053d7f4
#
_entry.id   2192a839b97f866bf00ca0fdf053d7f4
#
_cell.length_a   1.000
_cell.length_b   1.000
_cell.length_c   1.000
_cell.angle_alpha   90.00
_cell.angle_beta   90.00
_cell.angle_gamma   90.00
#
_symmetry.space_group_name_H-M   'P 1'
#
loop_
_entity.id
_entity.type
_entity.pdbx_description
1 polymer ?
#
loop_
_entity_poly.entity_id
_entity_poly.type
_entity_poly.pdbx_seq_one_letter_code
_entity_poly.pdbx_strand_id
1 'polypeptide(L)'
;DKLLPFKQNTEAAYRLYMQLKQKCAAFASDQETRLREMDFCRFEIEEIENAALKDGEEEKVAADFKRFSNARRIAESLSQAYDAVSGDAVSRAFREIDGAMAFDEGLKGIRDELCDVDSLLSDLSREIAGYMDDMTFDEAAFQETQERLDLIRSLETKYGKTIPEVLQALEEKKARLQELENYDELREQAE
;
A
#
# COMPACT_ATOMS: atom_id res chain seq x y z
N ASP A 1 71.42 -40.48 4.40
CA ASP A 1 70.31 -39.50 4.34
C ASP A 1 69.17 -39.88 5.31
N LYS A 2 69.44 -39.69 6.59
CA LYS A 2 68.42 -39.99 7.66
C LYS A 2 67.30 -38.94 7.77
N LEU A 3 67.39 -37.82 7.04
CA LEU A 3 66.43 -36.70 7.08
C LEU A 3 65.36 -36.76 6.01
N LEU A 4 65.49 -37.58 5.00
CA LEU A 4 64.52 -37.69 3.90
C LEU A 4 63.11 -38.19 4.32
N PRO A 5 63.01 -39.23 5.15
CA PRO A 5 61.71 -39.70 5.60
C PRO A 5 60.98 -38.69 6.49
N PHE A 6 61.69 -37.92 7.32
CA PHE A 6 61.10 -36.85 8.16
C PHE A 6 60.54 -35.70 7.30
N LYS A 7 61.28 -35.31 6.24
CA LYS A 7 60.84 -34.28 5.32
C LYS A 7 59.58 -34.70 4.55
N GLN A 8 59.53 -35.96 4.07
CA GLN A 8 58.39 -36.51 3.37
C GLN A 8 57.14 -36.60 4.28
N ASN A 9 57.30 -37.05 5.53
CA ASN A 9 56.22 -37.10 6.50
C ASN A 9 55.69 -35.70 6.86
N THR A 10 56.59 -34.70 7.01
CA THR A 10 56.19 -33.31 7.27
C THR A 10 55.43 -32.70 6.09
N GLU A 11 55.89 -32.96 4.88
CA GLU A 11 55.18 -32.51 3.68
C GLU A 11 53.81 -33.16 3.51
N ALA A 12 53.68 -34.45 3.81
CA ALA A 12 52.40 -35.16 3.76
C ALA A 12 51.43 -34.64 4.84
N ALA A 13 51.91 -34.44 6.05
CA ALA A 13 51.10 -33.85 7.14
C ALA A 13 50.66 -32.43 6.83
N TYR A 14 51.54 -31.62 6.23
CA TYR A 14 51.20 -30.24 5.84
C TYR A 14 50.17 -30.20 4.70
N ARG A 15 50.27 -31.09 3.70
CA ARG A 15 49.26 -31.22 2.64
C ARG A 15 47.91 -31.62 3.22
N LEU A 16 47.89 -32.60 4.12
CA LEU A 16 46.63 -33.03 4.78
C LEU A 16 46.03 -31.89 5.60
N TYR A 17 46.83 -31.16 6.37
CA TYR A 17 46.41 -29.99 7.13
C TYR A 17 45.79 -28.93 6.23
N MET A 18 46.42 -28.61 5.08
CA MET A 18 45.92 -27.62 4.16
C MET A 18 44.60 -28.06 3.45
N GLN A 19 44.47 -29.34 3.15
CA GLN A 19 43.23 -29.92 2.62
C GLN A 19 42.10 -29.85 3.64
N LEU A 20 42.35 -30.22 4.90
CA LEU A 20 41.38 -30.12 5.98
C LEU A 20 40.98 -28.67 6.26
N LYS A 21 41.95 -27.77 6.30
CA LYS A 21 41.71 -26.33 6.48
C LYS A 21 40.81 -25.77 5.35
N GLN A 22 41.05 -26.17 4.11
CA GLN A 22 40.28 -25.72 2.97
C GLN A 22 38.86 -26.29 3.00
N LYS A 23 38.67 -27.55 3.42
CA LYS A 23 37.36 -28.15 3.64
C LYS A 23 36.58 -27.42 4.75
N CYS A 24 37.21 -27.17 5.91
CA CYS A 24 36.57 -26.44 6.99
C CYS A 24 36.15 -25.02 6.57
N ALA A 25 36.95 -24.31 5.78
CA ALA A 25 36.60 -22.99 5.28
C ALA A 25 35.41 -23.04 4.29
N ALA A 26 35.33 -24.05 3.46
CA ALA A 26 34.20 -24.27 2.55
C ALA A 26 32.90 -24.58 3.32
N PHE A 27 33.00 -25.40 4.35
CA PHE A 27 31.85 -25.71 5.22
C PHE A 27 31.35 -24.48 6.00
N ALA A 28 32.25 -23.64 6.52
CA ALA A 28 31.88 -22.41 7.24
C ALA A 28 31.15 -21.43 6.31
N SER A 29 31.62 -21.27 5.06
CA SER A 29 30.96 -20.43 4.06
C SER A 29 29.57 -20.95 3.68
N ASP A 30 29.42 -22.24 3.55
CA ASP A 30 28.12 -22.90 3.26
C ASP A 30 27.12 -22.73 4.41
N GLN A 31 27.57 -22.84 5.65
CA GLN A 31 26.75 -22.60 6.84
C GLN A 31 26.27 -21.14 6.93
N GLU A 32 27.14 -20.17 6.71
CA GLU A 32 26.76 -18.75 6.73
C GLU A 32 25.71 -18.45 5.65
N THR A 33 25.86 -19.03 4.47
CA THR A 33 24.90 -18.85 3.37
C THR A 33 23.55 -19.43 3.73
N ARG A 34 23.51 -20.62 4.33
CA ARG A 34 22.25 -21.24 4.79
C ARG A 34 21.57 -20.45 5.89
N LEU A 35 22.31 -19.99 6.90
CA LEU A 35 21.73 -19.17 7.95
C LEU A 35 21.08 -17.91 7.40
N ARG A 36 21.70 -17.24 6.44
CA ARG A 36 21.12 -16.09 5.76
C ARG A 36 19.86 -16.47 4.98
N GLU A 37 19.86 -17.62 4.31
CA GLU A 37 18.69 -18.11 3.59
C GLU A 37 17.53 -18.42 4.54
N MET A 38 17.83 -19.04 5.70
CA MET A 38 16.81 -19.31 6.74
C MET A 38 16.22 -18.01 7.30
N ASP A 39 17.05 -17.02 7.62
CA ASP A 39 16.59 -15.73 8.12
C ASP A 39 15.73 -15.00 7.09
N PHE A 40 16.12 -15.08 5.82
CA PHE A 40 15.33 -14.52 4.73
C PHE A 40 13.99 -15.23 4.56
N CYS A 41 13.97 -16.55 4.58
CA CYS A 41 12.71 -17.32 4.55
C CYS A 41 11.79 -16.99 5.73
N ARG A 42 12.33 -16.88 6.95
CA ARG A 42 11.56 -16.50 8.15
C ARG A 42 10.92 -15.12 8.00
N PHE A 43 11.71 -14.15 7.53
CA PHE A 43 11.21 -12.80 7.28
C PHE A 43 10.05 -12.78 6.27
N GLU A 44 10.21 -13.49 5.15
CA GLU A 44 9.18 -13.53 4.10
C GLU A 44 7.92 -14.27 4.57
N ILE A 45 8.08 -15.36 5.33
CA ILE A 45 6.96 -16.09 5.96
C ILE A 45 6.20 -15.15 6.90
N GLU A 46 6.90 -14.45 7.79
CA GLU A 46 6.30 -13.53 8.75
C GLU A 46 5.56 -12.36 8.04
N GLU A 47 6.14 -11.81 6.98
CA GLU A 47 5.50 -10.73 6.19
C GLU A 47 4.18 -11.20 5.59
N ILE A 48 4.14 -12.41 4.99
CA ILE A 48 2.91 -12.93 4.37
C ILE A 48 1.88 -13.35 5.43
N GLU A 49 2.31 -14.02 6.51
CA GLU A 49 1.41 -14.46 7.59
C GLU A 49 0.76 -13.28 8.32
N ASN A 50 1.54 -12.24 8.63
CA ASN A 50 1.02 -11.02 9.28
C ASN A 50 -0.02 -10.30 8.43
N ALA A 51 0.06 -10.42 7.12
CA ALA A 51 -0.95 -9.86 6.23
C ALA A 51 -2.29 -10.59 6.31
N ALA A 52 -2.33 -11.83 6.79
CA ALA A 52 -3.55 -12.64 6.97
C ALA A 52 -4.49 -12.60 5.76
N LEU A 53 -3.93 -12.82 4.56
CA LEU A 53 -4.65 -12.75 3.29
C LEU A 53 -5.75 -13.83 3.20
N LYS A 54 -6.88 -13.47 2.58
CA LYS A 54 -8.00 -14.37 2.35
C LYS A 54 -8.28 -14.48 0.86
N ASP A 55 -8.59 -15.69 0.42
CA ASP A 55 -8.98 -15.92 -0.98
C ASP A 55 -10.22 -15.08 -1.35
N GLY A 56 -10.18 -14.45 -2.55
CA GLY A 56 -11.23 -13.54 -3.01
C GLY A 56 -11.32 -12.20 -2.27
N GLU A 57 -10.36 -11.87 -1.43
CA GLU A 57 -10.37 -10.61 -0.68
C GLU A 57 -10.07 -9.41 -1.59
N GLU A 58 -9.16 -9.57 -2.57
CA GLU A 58 -8.74 -8.48 -3.45
C GLU A 58 -9.92 -7.88 -4.21
N GLU A 59 -10.76 -8.71 -4.82
CA GLU A 59 -11.91 -8.26 -5.60
C GLU A 59 -12.89 -7.47 -4.74
N LYS A 60 -13.13 -7.92 -3.51
CA LYS A 60 -14.01 -7.24 -2.56
C LYS A 60 -13.43 -5.89 -2.14
N VAL A 61 -12.17 -5.85 -1.73
CA VAL A 61 -11.49 -4.63 -1.31
C VAL A 61 -11.39 -3.64 -2.46
N ALA A 62 -11.09 -4.10 -3.69
CA ALA A 62 -11.06 -3.25 -4.88
C ALA A 62 -12.43 -2.66 -5.23
N ALA A 63 -13.51 -3.44 -5.07
CA ALA A 63 -14.87 -2.95 -5.28
C ALA A 63 -15.26 -1.89 -4.23
N ASP A 64 -14.94 -2.12 -2.96
CA ASP A 64 -15.18 -1.17 -1.88
C ASP A 64 -14.35 0.11 -2.08
N PHE A 65 -13.08 0.00 -2.44
CA PHE A 65 -12.23 1.15 -2.78
C PHE A 65 -12.81 1.99 -3.91
N LYS A 66 -13.30 1.34 -4.97
CA LYS A 66 -13.95 2.04 -6.09
C LYS A 66 -15.22 2.78 -5.66
N ARG A 67 -16.02 2.15 -4.79
CA ARG A 67 -17.24 2.76 -4.25
C ARG A 67 -16.92 3.99 -3.41
N PHE A 68 -15.98 3.90 -2.48
CA PHE A 68 -15.54 5.01 -1.63
C PHE A 68 -14.88 6.13 -2.44
N SER A 69 -14.02 5.78 -3.41
CA SER A 69 -13.40 6.75 -4.32
C SER A 69 -14.44 7.56 -5.10
N ASN A 70 -15.50 6.93 -5.57
CA ASN A 70 -16.58 7.62 -6.27
C ASN A 70 -17.36 8.55 -5.33
N ALA A 71 -17.68 8.09 -4.11
CA ALA A 71 -18.36 8.89 -3.11
C ALA A 71 -17.54 10.14 -2.75
N ARG A 72 -16.23 9.99 -2.56
CA ARG A 72 -15.31 11.11 -2.31
C ARG A 72 -15.33 12.13 -3.44
N ARG A 73 -15.23 11.69 -4.70
CA ARG A 73 -15.27 12.58 -5.87
C ARG A 73 -16.58 13.34 -5.98
N ILE A 74 -17.70 12.68 -5.66
CA ILE A 74 -19.02 13.34 -5.64
C ILE A 74 -19.04 14.43 -4.56
N ALA A 75 -18.58 14.12 -3.33
CA ALA A 75 -18.53 15.08 -2.24
C ALA A 75 -17.66 16.31 -2.58
N GLU A 76 -16.46 16.08 -3.12
CA GLU A 76 -15.57 17.16 -3.57
C GLU A 76 -16.22 18.05 -4.66
N SER A 77 -16.89 17.43 -5.63
CA SER A 77 -17.57 18.17 -6.71
C SER A 77 -18.75 18.97 -6.20
N LEU A 78 -19.54 18.43 -5.27
CA LEU A 78 -20.65 19.12 -4.65
C LEU A 78 -20.19 20.30 -3.77
N SER A 79 -19.09 20.13 -3.02
CA SER A 79 -18.49 21.22 -2.26
C SER A 79 -18.07 22.39 -3.15
N GLN A 80 -17.39 22.08 -4.27
CA GLN A 80 -17.00 23.10 -5.25
C GLN A 80 -18.21 23.79 -5.88
N ALA A 81 -19.27 23.02 -6.20
CA ALA A 81 -20.50 23.58 -6.74
C ALA A 81 -21.20 24.49 -5.72
N TYR A 82 -21.26 24.09 -4.45
CA TYR A 82 -21.82 24.87 -3.37
C TYR A 82 -21.08 26.20 -3.21
N ASP A 83 -19.74 26.18 -3.17
CA ASP A 83 -18.91 27.37 -3.07
C ASP A 83 -19.12 28.34 -4.26
N ALA A 84 -19.27 27.80 -5.46
CA ALA A 84 -19.51 28.61 -6.65
C ALA A 84 -20.89 29.27 -6.62
N VAL A 85 -21.92 28.55 -6.17
CA VAL A 85 -23.29 29.05 -6.12
C VAL A 85 -23.51 30.02 -4.94
N SER A 86 -22.86 29.78 -3.80
CA SER A 86 -22.93 30.58 -2.59
C SER A 86 -22.02 31.83 -2.61
N GLY A 87 -21.31 32.07 -3.73
CA GLY A 87 -20.38 33.18 -3.87
C GLY A 87 -21.05 34.56 -3.84
N ASP A 88 -20.29 35.61 -3.53
CA ASP A 88 -20.75 37.00 -3.36
C ASP A 88 -21.01 37.74 -4.67
N ALA A 89 -20.94 37.07 -5.83
CA ALA A 89 -21.05 37.73 -7.14
C ALA A 89 -22.39 38.45 -7.34
N VAL A 90 -23.49 37.82 -6.95
CA VAL A 90 -24.85 38.40 -7.04
C VAL A 90 -25.00 39.55 -6.08
N SER A 91 -24.54 39.43 -4.83
CA SER A 91 -24.55 40.52 -3.84
C SER A 91 -23.71 41.71 -4.28
N ARG A 92 -22.60 41.49 -5.00
CA ARG A 92 -21.83 42.61 -5.63
C ARG A 92 -22.63 43.27 -6.73
N ALA A 93 -23.23 42.48 -7.62
CA ALA A 93 -24.06 43.00 -8.70
C ALA A 93 -25.23 43.86 -8.18
N PHE A 94 -25.87 43.42 -7.08
CA PHE A 94 -26.93 44.18 -6.43
C PHE A 94 -26.42 45.58 -5.99
N ARG A 95 -25.30 45.66 -5.31
CA ARG A 95 -24.74 46.95 -4.84
C ARG A 95 -24.47 47.90 -5.98
N GLU A 96 -23.95 47.41 -7.10
CA GLU A 96 -23.68 48.25 -8.30
C GLU A 96 -24.95 48.73 -8.97
N ILE A 97 -25.95 47.86 -9.15
CA ILE A 97 -27.22 48.20 -9.75
C ILE A 97 -28.02 49.15 -8.86
N ASP A 98 -28.13 48.91 -7.57
CA ASP A 98 -28.81 49.81 -6.63
C ASP A 98 -28.17 51.19 -6.62
N GLY A 99 -26.81 51.31 -6.71
CA GLY A 99 -26.12 52.55 -6.88
C GLY A 99 -26.45 53.28 -8.19
N ALA A 100 -26.56 52.54 -9.29
CA ALA A 100 -26.92 53.07 -10.62
C ALA A 100 -28.38 53.52 -10.72
N MET A 101 -29.29 52.87 -10.00
CA MET A 101 -30.73 53.23 -9.96
C MET A 101 -30.96 54.64 -9.40
N ALA A 102 -30.01 55.18 -8.61
CA ALA A 102 -30.09 56.58 -8.19
C ALA A 102 -30.03 57.57 -9.37
N PHE A 103 -29.57 57.16 -10.54
CA PHE A 103 -29.42 57.98 -11.75
C PHE A 103 -30.37 57.57 -12.88
N ASP A 104 -30.88 56.28 -12.88
CA ASP A 104 -31.80 55.79 -13.92
C ASP A 104 -32.76 54.72 -13.31
N GLU A 105 -34.03 55.13 -13.12
CA GLU A 105 -35.09 54.23 -12.64
C GLU A 105 -35.42 53.10 -13.65
N GLY A 106 -35.02 53.21 -14.92
CA GLY A 106 -35.23 52.16 -15.94
C GLY A 106 -34.47 50.85 -15.61
N LEU A 107 -33.52 50.87 -14.70
CA LEU A 107 -32.78 49.71 -14.23
C LEU A 107 -33.57 48.79 -13.27
N LYS A 108 -34.78 49.20 -12.85
CA LYS A 108 -35.61 48.42 -11.91
C LYS A 108 -35.90 47.00 -12.41
N GLY A 109 -36.14 46.81 -13.71
CA GLY A 109 -36.38 45.48 -14.29
C GLY A 109 -35.18 44.53 -14.12
N ILE A 110 -33.98 45.07 -14.35
CA ILE A 110 -32.74 44.28 -14.19
C ILE A 110 -32.50 43.93 -12.70
N ARG A 111 -32.81 44.86 -11.80
CA ARG A 111 -32.73 44.58 -10.36
C ARG A 111 -33.71 43.50 -9.91
N ASP A 112 -34.92 43.51 -10.41
CA ASP A 112 -35.96 42.52 -10.09
C ASP A 112 -35.55 41.11 -10.61
N GLU A 113 -35.00 41.05 -11.82
CA GLU A 113 -34.45 39.81 -12.37
C GLU A 113 -33.30 39.26 -11.53
N LEU A 114 -32.43 40.17 -11.00
CA LEU A 114 -31.33 39.80 -10.14
C LEU A 114 -31.82 39.24 -8.80
N CYS A 115 -32.95 39.77 -8.24
CA CYS A 115 -33.60 39.20 -7.06
C CYS A 115 -34.07 37.77 -7.28
N ASP A 116 -34.65 37.47 -8.48
CA ASP A 116 -35.12 36.14 -8.83
C ASP A 116 -33.91 35.17 -8.93
N VAL A 117 -32.82 35.62 -9.54
CA VAL A 117 -31.55 34.83 -9.61
C VAL A 117 -31.01 34.54 -8.22
N ASP A 118 -30.96 35.52 -7.32
CA ASP A 118 -30.48 35.35 -5.92
C ASP A 118 -31.31 34.30 -5.17
N SER A 119 -32.64 34.38 -5.34
CA SER A 119 -33.57 33.41 -4.75
C SER A 119 -33.34 31.98 -5.26
N LEU A 120 -33.16 31.82 -6.57
CA LEU A 120 -32.86 30.54 -7.23
C LEU A 120 -31.50 29.98 -6.75
N LEU A 121 -30.47 30.82 -6.66
CA LEU A 121 -29.16 30.39 -6.17
C LEU A 121 -29.19 29.98 -4.68
N SER A 122 -30.00 30.68 -3.85
CA SER A 122 -30.24 30.34 -2.46
C SER A 122 -30.95 28.99 -2.33
N ASP A 123 -31.94 28.71 -3.16
CA ASP A 123 -32.64 27.44 -3.18
C ASP A 123 -31.70 26.31 -3.60
N LEU A 124 -30.95 26.52 -4.68
CA LEU A 124 -29.96 25.54 -5.17
C LEU A 124 -28.86 25.26 -4.14
N SER A 125 -28.36 26.29 -3.44
CA SER A 125 -27.38 26.11 -2.36
C SER A 125 -27.94 25.22 -1.23
N ARG A 126 -29.21 25.43 -0.85
CA ARG A 126 -29.88 24.58 0.17
C ARG A 126 -30.06 23.14 -0.31
N GLU A 127 -30.40 22.95 -1.59
CA GLU A 127 -30.56 21.59 -2.17
C GLU A 127 -29.21 20.87 -2.21
N ILE A 128 -28.13 21.53 -2.63
CA ILE A 128 -26.76 20.95 -2.62
C ILE A 128 -26.35 20.60 -1.19
N ALA A 129 -26.54 21.50 -0.23
CA ALA A 129 -26.21 21.25 1.17
C ALA A 129 -26.98 20.06 1.75
N GLY A 130 -28.29 19.97 1.48
CA GLY A 130 -29.12 18.85 1.89
C GLY A 130 -28.63 17.52 1.30
N TYR A 131 -28.26 17.51 0.02
CA TYR A 131 -27.69 16.30 -0.61
C TYR A 131 -26.36 15.90 0.01
N MET A 132 -25.51 16.89 0.34
CA MET A 132 -24.21 16.63 1.01
C MET A 132 -24.41 16.08 2.42
N ASP A 133 -25.40 16.57 3.17
CA ASP A 133 -25.71 16.09 4.54
C ASP A 133 -26.25 14.64 4.51
N ASP A 134 -27.00 14.26 3.48
CA ASP A 134 -27.51 12.91 3.30
C ASP A 134 -26.43 11.93 2.82
N MET A 135 -25.31 12.42 2.27
CA MET A 135 -24.19 11.61 1.83
C MET A 135 -23.37 11.11 3.02
N THR A 136 -23.43 9.81 3.30
CA THR A 136 -22.51 9.17 4.24
C THR A 136 -21.20 8.80 3.53
N PHE A 137 -20.20 9.66 3.64
CA PHE A 137 -18.83 9.33 3.26
C PHE A 137 -18.00 9.10 4.52
N ASP A 138 -17.47 7.89 4.66
CA ASP A 138 -16.59 7.51 5.77
C ASP A 138 -15.13 7.56 5.30
N GLU A 139 -14.44 8.63 5.65
CA GLU A 139 -13.01 8.83 5.31
C GLU A 139 -12.13 7.76 5.95
N ALA A 140 -12.43 7.30 7.18
CA ALA A 140 -11.65 6.29 7.86
C ALA A 140 -11.78 4.94 7.15
N ALA A 141 -13.01 4.54 6.78
CA ALA A 141 -13.25 3.31 6.03
C ALA A 141 -12.60 3.35 4.62
N PHE A 142 -12.58 4.53 3.98
CA PHE A 142 -11.86 4.72 2.72
C PHE A 142 -10.37 4.48 2.88
N GLN A 143 -9.76 5.08 3.90
CA GLN A 143 -8.33 4.98 4.16
C GLN A 143 -7.91 3.56 4.51
N GLU A 144 -8.65 2.88 5.39
CA GLU A 144 -8.43 1.47 5.72
C GLU A 144 -8.50 0.57 4.48
N THR A 145 -9.49 0.80 3.62
CA THR A 145 -9.66 0.04 2.37
C THR A 145 -8.49 0.28 1.41
N GLN A 146 -8.02 1.52 1.31
CA GLN A 146 -6.87 1.87 0.48
C GLN A 146 -5.59 1.20 0.99
N GLU A 147 -5.29 1.32 2.28
CA GLU A 147 -4.12 0.70 2.89
C GLU A 147 -4.14 -0.83 2.73
N ARG A 148 -5.32 -1.44 2.87
CA ARG A 148 -5.48 -2.88 2.67
C ARG A 148 -5.22 -3.30 1.23
N LEU A 149 -5.73 -2.55 0.27
CA LEU A 149 -5.52 -2.81 -1.16
C LEU A 149 -4.04 -2.66 -1.55
N ASP A 150 -3.38 -1.62 -1.02
CA ASP A 150 -1.95 -1.38 -1.26
C ASP A 150 -1.08 -2.48 -0.65
N LEU A 151 -1.42 -3.00 0.53
CA LEU A 151 -0.76 -4.15 1.14
C LEU A 151 -0.90 -5.40 0.28
N ILE A 152 -2.12 -5.74 -0.15
CA ILE A 152 -2.39 -6.90 -1.02
C ILE A 152 -1.51 -6.80 -2.29
N ARG A 153 -1.57 -5.68 -3.01
CA ARG A 153 -0.81 -5.45 -4.24
C ARG A 153 0.71 -5.48 -4.05
N SER A 154 1.18 -5.00 -2.91
CA SER A 154 2.60 -5.07 -2.56
C SER A 154 3.06 -6.51 -2.42
N LEU A 155 2.28 -7.36 -1.74
CA LEU A 155 2.59 -8.78 -1.58
C LEU A 155 2.48 -9.55 -2.90
N GLU A 156 1.48 -9.23 -3.72
CA GLU A 156 1.34 -9.81 -5.06
C GLU A 156 2.51 -9.45 -5.97
N THR A 157 3.01 -8.22 -5.90
CA THR A 157 4.20 -7.81 -6.66
C THR A 157 5.47 -8.55 -6.23
N LYS A 158 5.58 -8.93 -4.94
CA LYS A 158 6.76 -9.60 -4.39
C LYS A 158 6.72 -11.11 -4.56
N TYR A 159 5.57 -11.74 -4.36
CA TYR A 159 5.45 -13.17 -4.14
C TYR A 159 4.59 -13.93 -5.14
N GLY A 160 3.74 -13.24 -5.91
CA GLY A 160 2.85 -13.84 -6.89
C GLY A 160 1.95 -12.79 -7.50
N LYS A 161 1.16 -13.13 -8.53
CA LYS A 161 0.27 -12.18 -9.20
C LYS A 161 -1.13 -12.14 -8.61
N THR A 162 -1.44 -13.07 -7.73
CA THR A 162 -2.75 -13.24 -7.10
C THR A 162 -2.58 -13.72 -5.67
N ILE A 163 -3.56 -13.50 -4.80
CA ILE A 163 -3.55 -14.00 -3.42
C ILE A 163 -3.27 -15.51 -3.35
N PRO A 164 -3.91 -16.38 -4.16
CA PRO A 164 -3.57 -17.82 -4.17
C PRO A 164 -2.10 -18.11 -4.49
N GLU A 165 -1.49 -17.36 -5.42
CA GLU A 165 -0.06 -17.51 -5.73
C GLU A 165 0.83 -17.07 -4.56
N VAL A 166 0.47 -15.98 -3.86
CA VAL A 166 1.17 -15.53 -2.64
C VAL A 166 1.09 -16.58 -1.54
N LEU A 167 -0.08 -17.18 -1.33
CA LEU A 167 -0.26 -18.25 -0.34
C LEU A 167 0.49 -19.52 -0.74
N GLN A 168 0.57 -19.85 -2.03
CA GLN A 168 1.41 -20.95 -2.51
C GLN A 168 2.90 -20.64 -2.24
N ALA A 169 3.37 -19.44 -2.51
CA ALA A 169 4.74 -19.04 -2.22
C ALA A 169 5.05 -19.14 -0.72
N LEU A 170 4.09 -18.83 0.16
CA LEU A 170 4.21 -19.02 1.61
C LEU A 170 4.50 -20.49 1.96
N GLU A 171 3.72 -21.43 1.40
CA GLU A 171 3.91 -22.86 1.67
C GLU A 171 5.25 -23.38 1.12
N GLU A 172 5.68 -22.91 -0.04
CA GLU A 172 6.99 -23.23 -0.60
C GLU A 172 8.14 -22.73 0.28
N LYS A 173 8.02 -21.51 0.86
CA LYS A 173 9.02 -20.96 1.78
C LYS A 173 9.05 -21.70 3.11
N LYS A 174 7.89 -22.10 3.65
CA LYS A 174 7.81 -22.95 4.85
C LYS A 174 8.48 -24.31 4.63
N ALA A 175 8.20 -24.94 3.51
CA ALA A 175 8.84 -26.22 3.15
C ALA A 175 10.37 -26.06 3.04
N ARG A 176 10.81 -24.98 2.39
CA ARG A 176 12.25 -24.68 2.24
C ARG A 176 12.93 -24.41 3.57
N LEU A 177 12.32 -23.64 4.46
CA LEU A 177 12.84 -23.39 5.80
C LEU A 177 12.99 -24.70 6.58
N GLN A 178 11.99 -25.57 6.52
CA GLN A 178 12.01 -26.86 7.19
C GLN A 178 13.12 -27.77 6.64
N GLU A 179 13.37 -27.79 5.33
CA GLU A 179 14.49 -28.52 4.73
C GLU A 179 15.84 -28.02 5.26
N LEU A 180 16.01 -26.69 5.36
CA LEU A 180 17.25 -26.10 5.85
C LEU A 180 17.48 -26.40 7.33
N GLU A 181 16.44 -26.35 8.17
CA GLU A 181 16.48 -26.71 9.59
C GLU A 181 16.79 -28.18 9.79
N ASN A 182 16.13 -29.09 9.08
CA ASN A 182 16.38 -30.52 9.15
C ASN A 182 17.83 -30.89 8.76
N TYR A 183 18.40 -30.18 7.78
CA TYR A 183 19.79 -30.42 7.38
C TYR A 183 20.77 -30.06 8.50
N ASP A 184 20.54 -28.98 9.23
CA ASP A 184 21.40 -28.59 10.36
C ASP A 184 21.29 -29.59 11.53
N GLU A 185 20.08 -30.08 11.84
CA GLU A 185 19.87 -31.11 12.86
C GLU A 185 20.57 -32.46 12.50
N LEU A 186 20.45 -32.91 11.26
CA LEU A 186 21.12 -34.13 10.79
C LEU A 186 22.64 -34.01 10.83
N ARG A 187 23.15 -32.84 10.59
CA ARG A 187 24.59 -32.58 10.67
C ARG A 187 25.09 -32.57 12.11
N GLU A 188 24.40 -31.90 13.04
CA GLU A 188 24.76 -31.90 14.47
C GLU A 188 24.75 -33.30 15.08
N GLN A 189 23.88 -34.19 14.60
CA GLN A 189 23.85 -35.60 15.03
C GLN A 189 24.99 -36.44 14.45
N ALA A 190 25.62 -35.98 13.36
CA ALA A 190 26.72 -36.69 12.67
C ALA A 190 28.12 -36.25 13.09
N GLU A 191 28.27 -35.15 13.85
CA GLU A 191 29.50 -34.64 14.46
C GLU A 191 29.70 -35.20 15.89
#